data_c50099569415450af5876d88dcb0759c
#
_entry.id   c50099569415450af5876d88dcb0759c
#
_cell.length_a   1.000
_cell.length_b   1.000
_cell.length_c   1.000
_cell.angle_alpha   90.00
_cell.angle_beta   90.00
_cell.angle_gamma   90.00
#
_symmetry.space_group_name_H-M   'P 1'
#
loop_
_entity.id
_entity.type
_entity.pdbx_description
1 polymer ?
#
loop_
_entity_poly.entity_id
_entity_poly.type
_entity_poly.pdbx_seq_one_letter_code
_entity_poly.pdbx_strand_id
1 'polypeptide(L)'
;MFFLGYLSALKAGALKDNVGLSPLAFEMRTVAHLMASGFDVEFHDLCEGRGFDFLAKSGDITFEVECKSVSGDLGHRVHTYRQYQLMPYVLDKIQSSEKSGIVRLLVATVPDRLYGQQEFMKAVAATIGKGLEKSADVSSDACTMGYYELPILGSPFDCESPPRIKEDDVVDYCNHVIGDEVGHTIMTFSPRQSATIIAVRSLKPNRPLNGVYRSLTEAARQLSGSRPGMICVQFRNMTSAELRDLAEHPAQSGQPTGIQLMTAKFYDDSTHGHVHTISYVAPGAFVRHQSITFDPQGAMRTTRFSEDASSYVFANKRHPDVNDTRYGIFK
;
A
#
# COMPACT_ATOMS: atom_id res chain seq x y z
N MET A 1 -33.84 -8.84 3.49
CA MET A 1 -33.57 -7.77 2.52
C MET A 1 -32.08 -7.41 2.43
N PHE A 2 -31.31 -7.45 3.51
CA PHE A 2 -29.87 -7.16 3.59
C PHE A 2 -28.97 -8.00 2.66
N PHE A 3 -29.32 -9.30 2.48
CA PHE A 3 -28.50 -10.22 1.69
C PHE A 3 -28.45 -9.92 0.19
N LEU A 4 -29.49 -9.33 -0.38
CA LEU A 4 -29.56 -9.03 -1.83
C LEU A 4 -28.74 -7.78 -2.20
N GLY A 5 -28.71 -6.76 -1.35
CA GLY A 5 -27.86 -5.56 -1.54
C GLY A 5 -26.39 -5.93 -1.47
N TYR A 6 -26.02 -6.80 -0.52
CA TYR A 6 -24.68 -7.32 -0.35
C TYR A 6 -24.20 -8.14 -1.57
N LEU A 7 -25.06 -9.00 -2.11
CA LEU A 7 -24.76 -9.77 -3.33
C LEU A 7 -24.57 -8.88 -4.55
N SER A 8 -25.28 -7.75 -4.65
CA SER A 8 -25.09 -6.81 -5.76
C SER A 8 -23.79 -6.03 -5.64
N ALA A 9 -23.41 -5.61 -4.42
CA ALA A 9 -22.11 -4.98 -4.14
C ALA A 9 -20.95 -5.97 -4.39
N LEU A 10 -21.09 -7.24 -3.98
CA LEU A 10 -20.16 -8.32 -4.29
C LEU A 10 -19.97 -8.50 -5.80
N LYS A 11 -21.07 -8.53 -6.57
CA LYS A 11 -21.00 -8.64 -8.03
C LYS A 11 -20.36 -7.41 -8.67
N ALA A 12 -20.70 -6.22 -8.22
CA ALA A 12 -20.13 -4.98 -8.73
C ALA A 12 -18.62 -4.88 -8.41
N GLY A 13 -18.20 -5.26 -7.21
CA GLY A 13 -16.79 -5.30 -6.79
C GLY A 13 -15.98 -6.37 -7.51
N ALA A 14 -16.57 -7.57 -7.75
CA ALA A 14 -15.91 -8.65 -8.47
C ALA A 14 -15.71 -8.37 -9.97
N LEU A 15 -16.55 -7.50 -10.58
CA LEU A 15 -16.54 -7.18 -11.99
C LEU A 15 -15.80 -5.87 -12.32
N LYS A 16 -15.54 -5.02 -11.33
CA LYS A 16 -14.84 -3.75 -11.50
C LYS A 16 -13.38 -3.89 -11.06
N ASP A 17 -12.50 -3.85 -12.05
CA ASP A 17 -11.08 -3.58 -11.94
C ASP A 17 -10.21 -4.50 -11.05
N ASN A 18 -8.89 -4.32 -11.18
CA ASN A 18 -7.80 -4.99 -10.46
C ASN A 18 -7.86 -4.89 -8.92
N VAL A 19 -8.88 -4.25 -8.36
CA VAL A 19 -9.08 -4.07 -6.92
C VAL A 19 -9.83 -5.26 -6.31
N GLY A 20 -10.69 -5.90 -7.08
CA GLY A 20 -11.46 -7.09 -6.68
C GLY A 20 -12.32 -6.87 -5.42
N LEU A 21 -12.46 -7.92 -4.63
CA LEU A 21 -13.23 -7.93 -3.38
C LEU A 21 -12.46 -7.39 -2.15
N SER A 22 -11.22 -6.94 -2.32
CA SER A 22 -10.36 -6.52 -1.21
C SER A 22 -10.94 -5.41 -0.32
N PRO A 23 -11.54 -4.33 -0.86
CA PRO A 23 -12.18 -3.31 -0.02
C PRO A 23 -13.31 -3.88 0.82
N LEU A 24 -14.20 -4.64 0.21
CA LEU A 24 -15.34 -5.26 0.91
C LEU A 24 -14.88 -6.27 1.97
N ALA A 25 -13.84 -7.06 1.68
CA ALA A 25 -13.25 -7.96 2.66
C ALA A 25 -12.65 -7.19 3.85
N PHE A 26 -12.15 -5.98 3.62
CA PHE A 26 -11.68 -5.11 4.68
C PHE A 26 -12.83 -4.57 5.53
N GLU A 27 -13.89 -4.06 4.93
CA GLU A 27 -15.12 -3.64 5.63
C GLU A 27 -15.66 -4.76 6.51
N MET A 28 -15.81 -5.99 5.94
CA MET A 28 -16.29 -7.14 6.71
C MET A 28 -15.39 -7.52 7.88
N ARG A 29 -14.08 -7.43 7.74
CA ARG A 29 -13.15 -7.67 8.85
C ARG A 29 -13.26 -6.60 9.92
N THR A 30 -13.44 -5.34 9.53
CA THR A 30 -13.67 -4.23 10.48
C THR A 30 -14.96 -4.45 11.25
N VAL A 31 -16.06 -4.83 10.58
CA VAL A 31 -17.32 -5.20 11.22
C VAL A 31 -17.13 -6.35 12.22
N ALA A 32 -16.50 -7.45 11.78
CA ALA A 32 -16.27 -8.60 12.65
C ALA A 32 -15.43 -8.23 13.88
N HIS A 33 -14.44 -7.34 13.72
CA HIS A 33 -13.63 -6.85 14.83
C HIS A 33 -14.46 -6.00 15.81
N LEU A 34 -15.30 -5.08 15.34
CA LEU A 34 -16.17 -4.27 16.18
C LEU A 34 -17.20 -5.13 16.92
N MET A 35 -17.82 -6.08 16.24
CA MET A 35 -18.76 -7.03 16.87
C MET A 35 -18.07 -7.88 17.95
N ALA A 36 -16.85 -8.37 17.69
CA ALA A 36 -16.06 -9.10 18.68
C ALA A 36 -15.66 -8.22 19.89
N SER A 37 -15.63 -6.89 19.68
CA SER A 37 -15.39 -5.88 20.73
C SER A 37 -16.66 -5.43 21.47
N GLY A 38 -17.81 -6.06 21.19
CA GLY A 38 -19.08 -5.79 21.88
C GLY A 38 -19.91 -4.64 21.29
N PHE A 39 -19.68 -4.28 20.04
CA PHE A 39 -20.49 -3.30 19.31
C PHE A 39 -21.55 -3.98 18.46
N ASP A 40 -22.76 -3.45 18.46
CA ASP A 40 -23.75 -3.70 17.42
C ASP A 40 -23.40 -2.87 16.20
N VAL A 41 -23.43 -3.48 15.00
CA VAL A 41 -23.05 -2.81 13.77
C VAL A 41 -24.22 -2.79 12.78
N GLU A 42 -24.57 -1.60 12.31
CA GLU A 42 -25.60 -1.36 11.31
C GLU A 42 -24.95 -0.82 10.03
N PHE A 43 -25.17 -1.50 8.90
CA PHE A 43 -24.69 -1.04 7.58
C PHE A 43 -25.54 0.12 7.09
N HIS A 44 -24.92 1.26 6.83
CA HIS A 44 -25.59 2.47 6.39
C HIS A 44 -25.59 2.63 4.87
N ASP A 45 -24.46 2.41 4.23
CA ASP A 45 -24.30 2.54 2.76
C ASP A 45 -25.26 1.60 1.99
N LEU A 46 -25.45 0.37 2.49
CA LEU A 46 -26.36 -0.61 1.89
C LEU A 46 -27.86 -0.20 1.98
N CYS A 47 -28.22 0.65 2.93
CA CYS A 47 -29.60 1.07 3.18
C CYS A 47 -29.94 2.37 2.46
N GLU A 48 -29.03 3.35 2.43
CA GLU A 48 -29.30 4.70 1.95
C GLU A 48 -28.50 5.07 0.67
N GLY A 49 -27.54 4.22 0.29
CA GLY A 49 -26.77 4.35 -0.96
C GLY A 49 -25.82 5.53 -1.02
N ARG A 50 -25.63 6.27 0.09
CA ARG A 50 -24.68 7.37 0.25
C ARG A 50 -24.32 7.55 1.72
N GLY A 51 -23.07 7.95 2.01
CA GLY A 51 -22.60 8.26 3.35
C GLY A 51 -21.49 7.31 3.79
N PHE A 52 -21.39 7.11 5.10
CA PHE A 52 -20.42 6.23 5.71
C PHE A 52 -20.83 4.74 5.62
N ASP A 53 -19.89 3.83 5.79
CA ASP A 53 -20.12 2.39 5.61
C ASP A 53 -21.05 1.81 6.66
N PHE A 54 -20.80 2.08 7.96
CA PHE A 54 -21.60 1.52 9.03
C PHE A 54 -21.59 2.35 10.31
N LEU A 55 -22.61 2.14 11.13
CA LEU A 55 -22.77 2.70 12.46
C LEU A 55 -22.46 1.64 13.50
N ALA A 56 -21.59 1.94 14.45
CA ALA A 56 -21.25 1.09 15.58
C ALA A 56 -21.86 1.62 16.87
N LYS A 57 -22.50 0.76 17.65
CA LYS A 57 -23.21 1.10 18.90
C LYS A 57 -22.83 0.15 20.02
N SER A 58 -22.54 0.69 21.20
CA SER A 58 -22.37 -0.12 22.42
C SER A 58 -22.74 0.74 23.66
N GLY A 59 -23.82 0.42 24.33
CA GLY A 59 -24.38 1.26 25.40
C GLY A 59 -24.67 2.68 24.92
N ASP A 60 -24.10 3.68 25.56
CA ASP A 60 -24.25 5.09 25.19
C ASP A 60 -23.30 5.55 24.09
N ILE A 61 -22.38 4.68 23.66
CA ILE A 61 -21.39 4.98 22.64
C ILE A 61 -21.98 4.69 21.25
N THR A 62 -21.97 5.69 20.38
CA THR A 62 -22.38 5.55 18.98
C THR A 62 -21.42 6.36 18.10
N PHE A 63 -20.86 5.74 17.08
CA PHE A 63 -19.98 6.42 16.13
C PHE A 63 -20.14 5.86 14.71
N GLU A 64 -19.82 6.71 13.75
CA GLU A 64 -19.83 6.38 12.33
C GLU A 64 -18.47 5.82 11.92
N VAL A 65 -18.44 4.84 11.04
CA VAL A 65 -17.21 4.22 10.55
C VAL A 65 -17.17 4.28 9.03
N GLU A 66 -16.04 4.74 8.51
CA GLU A 66 -15.72 4.74 7.09
C GLU A 66 -14.43 3.98 6.86
N CYS A 67 -14.47 3.02 5.93
CA CYS A 67 -13.34 2.17 5.57
C CYS A 67 -12.75 2.59 4.22
N LYS A 68 -11.44 2.76 4.17
CA LYS A 68 -10.71 3.05 2.92
C LYS A 68 -9.65 2.00 2.68
N SER A 69 -9.76 1.31 1.58
CA SER A 69 -8.71 0.40 1.11
C SER A 69 -7.84 1.13 0.10
N VAL A 70 -6.61 1.46 0.49
CA VAL A 70 -5.65 2.19 -0.35
C VAL A 70 -4.60 1.24 -0.90
N SER A 71 -4.14 1.48 -2.13
CA SER A 71 -3.03 0.74 -2.70
C SER A 71 -1.73 1.15 -2.02
N GLY A 72 -0.82 0.20 -1.77
CA GLY A 72 0.55 0.51 -1.37
C GLY A 72 1.29 1.37 -2.40
N ASP A 73 0.91 1.26 -3.68
CA ASP A 73 1.42 2.13 -4.75
C ASP A 73 0.87 3.57 -4.70
N LEU A 74 -0.03 3.89 -3.76
CA LEU A 74 -0.64 5.21 -3.70
C LEU A 74 0.42 6.29 -3.42
N GLY A 75 0.53 7.25 -4.36
CA GLY A 75 1.55 8.30 -4.31
C GLY A 75 2.92 7.89 -4.86
N HIS A 76 3.12 6.64 -5.23
CA HIS A 76 4.29 6.20 -5.97
C HIS A 76 4.26 6.73 -7.40
N ARG A 77 5.42 7.01 -7.95
CA ARG A 77 5.57 7.47 -9.35
C ARG A 77 5.49 6.33 -10.34
N VAL A 78 5.89 5.15 -9.90
CA VAL A 78 5.82 3.91 -10.66
C VAL A 78 4.92 2.96 -9.89
N HIS A 79 3.77 2.65 -10.48
CA HIS A 79 2.82 1.69 -9.92
C HIS A 79 3.16 0.29 -10.40
N THR A 80 3.10 -0.70 -9.53
CA THR A 80 3.39 -2.10 -9.84
C THR A 80 2.60 -2.59 -11.06
N TYR A 81 1.29 -2.30 -11.13
CA TYR A 81 0.49 -2.70 -12.28
C TYR A 81 0.92 -2.07 -13.60
N ARG A 82 1.55 -0.87 -13.57
CA ARG A 82 2.12 -0.23 -14.77
C ARG A 82 3.36 -0.95 -15.26
N GLN A 83 4.16 -1.48 -14.35
CA GLN A 83 5.28 -2.35 -14.73
C GLN A 83 4.76 -3.62 -15.44
N TYR A 84 3.71 -4.26 -14.91
CA TYR A 84 3.09 -5.40 -15.59
C TYR A 84 2.53 -5.04 -16.97
N GLN A 85 1.98 -3.84 -17.15
CA GLN A 85 1.54 -3.36 -18.46
C GLN A 85 2.69 -3.10 -19.44
N LEU A 86 3.90 -2.82 -18.96
CA LEU A 86 5.10 -2.65 -19.77
C LEU A 86 5.63 -4.00 -20.32
N MET A 87 5.43 -5.09 -19.57
CA MET A 87 5.99 -6.41 -19.89
C MET A 87 5.69 -6.90 -21.32
N PRO A 88 4.46 -6.86 -21.84
CA PRO A 88 4.16 -7.30 -23.20
C PRO A 88 5.00 -6.60 -24.28
N TYR A 89 5.44 -5.37 -24.03
CA TYR A 89 6.26 -4.60 -24.98
C TYR A 89 7.77 -4.93 -24.88
N VAL A 90 8.20 -5.56 -23.80
CA VAL A 90 9.61 -5.84 -23.52
C VAL A 90 9.94 -7.33 -23.68
N LEU A 91 8.96 -8.21 -23.49
CA LEU A 91 9.17 -9.66 -23.42
C LEU A 91 9.90 -10.22 -24.66
N ASP A 92 9.44 -9.88 -25.87
CA ASP A 92 10.06 -10.35 -27.12
C ASP A 92 11.52 -9.90 -27.22
N LYS A 93 11.85 -8.70 -26.72
CA LYS A 93 13.20 -8.15 -26.72
C LYS A 93 14.12 -8.87 -25.73
N ILE A 94 13.57 -9.24 -24.58
CA ILE A 94 14.28 -10.07 -23.57
C ILE A 94 14.62 -11.42 -24.18
N GLN A 95 13.62 -12.09 -24.78
CA GLN A 95 13.79 -13.42 -25.37
C GLN A 95 14.79 -13.41 -26.54
N SER A 96 14.70 -12.41 -27.42
CA SER A 96 15.62 -12.29 -28.58
C SER A 96 17.08 -11.93 -28.22
N SER A 97 17.28 -11.31 -27.04
CA SER A 97 18.61 -10.92 -26.53
C SER A 97 19.20 -11.87 -25.51
N GLU A 98 18.62 -13.05 -25.35
CA GLU A 98 18.97 -14.01 -24.31
C GLU A 98 20.42 -14.50 -24.45
N LYS A 99 21.19 -14.41 -23.36
CA LYS A 99 22.53 -14.95 -23.23
C LYS A 99 22.58 -15.98 -22.11
N SER A 100 23.16 -17.14 -22.37
CA SER A 100 23.28 -18.21 -21.36
C SER A 100 24.21 -17.82 -20.21
N GLY A 101 23.85 -18.20 -18.98
CA GLY A 101 24.70 -18.06 -17.80
C GLY A 101 24.89 -16.62 -17.30
N ILE A 102 24.01 -15.71 -17.65
CA ILE A 102 24.11 -14.30 -17.26
C ILE A 102 22.84 -13.84 -16.56
N VAL A 103 23.01 -13.16 -15.42
CA VAL A 103 21.95 -12.40 -14.76
C VAL A 103 22.11 -10.92 -15.07
N ARG A 104 21.07 -10.31 -15.60
CA ARG A 104 21.06 -8.89 -16.01
C ARG A 104 20.01 -8.12 -15.24
N LEU A 105 20.39 -6.95 -14.76
CA LEU A 105 19.47 -5.97 -14.20
C LEU A 105 19.43 -4.75 -15.13
N LEU A 106 18.22 -4.37 -15.53
CA LEU A 106 17.94 -3.17 -16.30
C LEU A 106 17.13 -2.21 -15.45
N VAL A 107 17.66 -1.02 -15.22
CA VAL A 107 17.00 0.03 -14.43
C VAL A 107 16.55 1.14 -15.36
N ALA A 108 15.26 1.16 -15.69
CA ALA A 108 14.67 2.23 -16.48
C ALA A 108 14.23 3.38 -15.54
N THR A 109 14.88 4.52 -15.65
CA THR A 109 14.57 5.72 -14.86
C THR A 109 13.77 6.71 -15.70
N VAL A 110 12.47 6.87 -15.37
CA VAL A 110 11.57 7.81 -16.06
C VAL A 110 11.66 9.21 -15.43
N PRO A 111 11.47 10.30 -16.21
CA PRO A 111 11.61 11.67 -15.68
C PRO A 111 10.60 12.05 -14.59
N ASP A 112 9.37 11.51 -14.65
CA ASP A 112 8.31 11.80 -13.68
C ASP A 112 7.65 10.52 -13.19
N ARG A 113 6.82 9.88 -14.02
CA ARG A 113 6.08 8.65 -13.67
C ARG A 113 5.97 7.71 -14.86
N LEU A 114 5.75 6.44 -14.58
CA LEU A 114 5.44 5.48 -15.64
C LEU A 114 3.98 5.69 -16.07
N TYR A 115 3.80 6.42 -17.17
CA TYR A 115 2.48 6.70 -17.72
C TYR A 115 1.91 5.47 -18.44
N GLY A 116 0.56 5.33 -18.41
CA GLY A 116 -0.13 4.20 -19.04
C GLY A 116 -0.44 4.37 -20.53
N GLN A 117 -0.07 5.52 -21.14
CA GLN A 117 -0.25 5.73 -22.57
C GLN A 117 0.60 4.74 -23.37
N GLN A 118 -0.02 4.09 -24.34
CA GLN A 118 0.60 3.04 -25.13
C GLN A 118 1.91 3.51 -25.81
N GLU A 119 1.92 4.71 -26.34
CA GLU A 119 3.10 5.25 -27.03
C GLU A 119 4.27 5.50 -26.06
N PHE A 120 3.97 5.98 -24.85
CA PHE A 120 4.99 6.14 -23.82
C PHE A 120 5.56 4.78 -23.38
N MET A 121 4.69 3.77 -23.15
CA MET A 121 5.13 2.41 -22.83
C MET A 121 6.00 1.79 -23.91
N LYS A 122 5.62 1.96 -25.19
CA LYS A 122 6.44 1.52 -26.33
C LYS A 122 7.80 2.22 -26.38
N ALA A 123 7.85 3.52 -26.09
CA ALA A 123 9.09 4.29 -26.08
C ALA A 123 10.04 3.83 -24.96
N VAL A 124 9.51 3.60 -23.74
CA VAL A 124 10.28 3.01 -22.63
C VAL A 124 10.78 1.62 -23.00
N ALA A 125 9.92 0.76 -23.53
CA ALA A 125 10.28 -0.59 -23.96
C ALA A 125 11.33 -0.59 -25.08
N ALA A 126 11.26 0.35 -26.02
CA ALA A 126 12.27 0.50 -27.07
C ALA A 126 13.64 0.88 -26.50
N THR A 127 13.67 1.73 -25.48
CA THR A 127 14.92 2.11 -24.79
C THR A 127 15.51 0.93 -24.03
N ILE A 128 14.69 0.16 -23.32
CA ILE A 128 15.10 -1.10 -22.66
C ILE A 128 15.66 -2.08 -23.70
N GLY A 129 14.97 -2.27 -24.82
CA GLY A 129 15.43 -3.16 -25.89
C GLY A 129 16.77 -2.78 -26.47
N LYS A 130 17.00 -1.49 -26.73
CA LYS A 130 18.31 -0.98 -27.21
C LYS A 130 19.43 -1.24 -26.20
N GLY A 131 19.16 -1.13 -24.91
CA GLY A 131 20.13 -1.44 -23.88
C GLY A 131 20.45 -2.92 -23.79
N LEU A 132 19.45 -3.78 -23.94
CA LEU A 132 19.65 -5.23 -24.03
C LEU A 132 20.52 -5.61 -25.24
N GLU A 133 20.26 -5.04 -26.42
CA GLU A 133 21.02 -5.29 -27.65
C GLU A 133 22.47 -4.85 -27.50
N LYS A 134 22.71 -3.69 -26.92
CA LYS A 134 24.05 -3.11 -26.75
C LYS A 134 24.80 -3.62 -25.52
N SER A 135 24.10 -4.23 -24.55
CA SER A 135 24.62 -4.55 -23.22
C SER A 135 25.28 -3.31 -22.56
N ALA A 136 24.59 -2.16 -22.61
CA ALA A 136 25.12 -0.86 -22.20
C ALA A 136 23.99 0.09 -21.80
N ASP A 137 24.35 1.14 -21.08
CA ASP A 137 23.45 2.24 -20.76
C ASP A 137 22.94 2.95 -22.02
N VAL A 138 21.66 3.30 -22.01
CA VAL A 138 21.00 4.00 -23.13
C VAL A 138 20.06 5.08 -22.58
N SER A 139 20.00 6.21 -23.27
CA SER A 139 19.09 7.31 -22.94
C SER A 139 18.16 7.61 -24.11
N SER A 140 16.95 8.05 -23.77
CA SER A 140 15.95 8.60 -24.69
C SER A 140 15.13 9.67 -23.96
N ASP A 141 14.20 10.32 -24.67
CA ASP A 141 13.27 11.27 -24.07
C ASP A 141 12.28 10.61 -23.08
N ALA A 142 12.03 9.30 -23.25
CA ALA A 142 11.11 8.56 -22.39
C ALA A 142 11.76 8.12 -21.06
N CYS A 143 13.02 7.68 -21.10
CA CYS A 143 13.75 7.24 -19.92
C CYS A 143 15.25 7.12 -20.19
N THR A 144 16.03 7.12 -19.10
CA THR A 144 17.40 6.59 -19.10
C THR A 144 17.37 5.15 -18.61
N MET A 145 18.15 4.28 -19.22
CA MET A 145 18.23 2.87 -18.86
C MET A 145 19.66 2.53 -18.48
N GLY A 146 19.87 2.10 -17.24
CA GLY A 146 21.13 1.52 -16.77
C GLY A 146 21.15 0.02 -17.01
N TYR A 147 22.29 -0.50 -17.46
CA TYR A 147 22.52 -1.93 -17.69
C TYR A 147 23.56 -2.46 -16.71
N TYR A 148 23.24 -3.53 -15.99
CA TYR A 148 24.11 -4.16 -15.01
C TYR A 148 24.15 -5.67 -15.26
N GLU A 149 25.35 -6.25 -15.32
CA GLU A 149 25.55 -7.70 -15.21
C GLU A 149 25.78 -8.05 -13.74
N LEU A 150 24.92 -8.90 -13.20
CA LEU A 150 24.96 -9.26 -11.78
C LEU A 150 25.76 -10.56 -11.59
N PRO A 151 26.62 -10.65 -10.56
CA PRO A 151 27.30 -11.89 -10.24
C PRO A 151 26.28 -12.95 -9.83
N ILE A 152 26.47 -14.17 -10.33
CA ILE A 152 25.63 -15.32 -9.94
C ILE A 152 26.11 -15.89 -8.60
N LEU A 153 27.40 -16.06 -8.43
CA LEU A 153 27.99 -16.70 -7.26
C LEU A 153 27.74 -15.89 -5.98
N GLY A 154 27.17 -16.53 -4.96
CA GLY A 154 26.82 -15.89 -3.68
C GLY A 154 25.60 -14.97 -3.76
N SER A 155 24.81 -15.06 -4.82
CA SER A 155 23.59 -14.29 -5.03
C SER A 155 22.35 -15.17 -4.87
N PRO A 156 21.12 -14.58 -4.81
CA PRO A 156 19.87 -15.35 -4.81
C PRO A 156 19.71 -16.27 -6.03
N PHE A 157 20.52 -16.10 -7.07
CA PHE A 157 20.51 -16.84 -8.34
C PHE A 157 21.44 -18.04 -8.35
N ASP A 158 22.25 -18.25 -7.30
CA ASP A 158 23.21 -19.35 -7.19
C ASP A 158 22.50 -20.61 -6.66
N CYS A 159 21.67 -21.22 -7.52
CA CYS A 159 20.88 -22.39 -7.16
C CYS A 159 20.85 -23.40 -8.31
N GLU A 160 21.09 -24.68 -8.00
CA GLU A 160 21.13 -25.81 -8.96
C GLU A 160 19.73 -26.23 -9.48
N SER A 161 18.65 -25.75 -8.90
CA SER A 161 17.26 -26.04 -9.29
C SER A 161 16.46 -24.76 -9.41
N PRO A 162 15.30 -24.71 -10.11
CA PRO A 162 14.54 -23.46 -10.24
C PRO A 162 14.28 -22.93 -8.84
N PRO A 163 14.94 -21.86 -8.45
CA PRO A 163 14.92 -21.42 -7.05
C PRO A 163 13.55 -20.85 -6.74
N ARG A 164 13.05 -21.13 -5.56
CA ARG A 164 11.97 -20.33 -4.97
C ARG A 164 12.59 -19.02 -4.45
N ILE A 165 12.98 -18.18 -5.36
CA ILE A 165 13.56 -16.87 -5.03
C ILE A 165 12.39 -15.98 -4.59
N LYS A 166 12.49 -15.37 -3.41
CA LYS A 166 11.55 -14.37 -2.95
C LYS A 166 11.86 -13.06 -3.66
N GLU A 167 10.82 -12.32 -4.04
CA GLU A 167 10.97 -11.03 -4.70
C GLU A 167 11.80 -10.06 -3.86
N ASP A 168 11.57 -10.03 -2.54
CA ASP A 168 12.30 -9.17 -1.59
C ASP A 168 13.80 -9.46 -1.59
N ASP A 169 14.21 -10.75 -1.59
CA ASP A 169 15.63 -11.11 -1.61
C ASP A 169 16.34 -10.61 -2.89
N VAL A 170 15.60 -10.57 -4.01
CA VAL A 170 16.12 -10.07 -5.29
C VAL A 170 16.21 -8.56 -5.29
N VAL A 171 15.20 -7.87 -4.77
CA VAL A 171 15.20 -6.40 -4.66
C VAL A 171 16.35 -5.96 -3.76
N ASP A 172 16.51 -6.57 -2.59
CA ASP A 172 17.59 -6.25 -1.65
C ASP A 172 18.97 -6.50 -2.27
N TYR A 173 19.13 -7.61 -2.99
CA TYR A 173 20.36 -7.89 -3.71
C TYR A 173 20.66 -6.85 -4.81
N CYS A 174 19.65 -6.48 -5.60
CA CYS A 174 19.79 -5.46 -6.63
C CYS A 174 20.14 -4.09 -6.02
N ASN A 175 19.48 -3.69 -4.95
CA ASN A 175 19.77 -2.46 -4.21
C ASN A 175 21.22 -2.46 -3.68
N HIS A 176 21.67 -3.58 -3.12
CA HIS A 176 23.05 -3.71 -2.63
C HIS A 176 24.08 -3.58 -3.76
N VAL A 177 23.86 -4.23 -4.90
CA VAL A 177 24.79 -4.20 -6.05
C VAL A 177 24.87 -2.82 -6.70
N ILE A 178 23.73 -2.12 -6.82
CA ILE A 178 23.66 -0.80 -7.45
C ILE A 178 24.04 0.31 -6.47
N GLY A 179 23.87 0.07 -5.16
CA GLY A 179 24.03 1.09 -4.13
C GLY A 179 22.92 2.13 -4.10
N ASP A 180 21.75 1.82 -4.66
CA ASP A 180 20.59 2.71 -4.76
C ASP A 180 19.29 1.88 -4.78
N GLU A 181 18.17 2.50 -4.38
CA GLU A 181 16.88 1.83 -4.31
C GLU A 181 16.27 1.63 -5.71
N VAL A 182 15.99 0.39 -6.08
CA VAL A 182 15.33 0.03 -7.36
C VAL A 182 13.81 -0.17 -7.23
N GLY A 183 13.30 -0.29 -6.01
CA GLY A 183 11.88 -0.54 -5.77
C GLY A 183 11.42 -1.90 -6.32
N HIS A 184 10.22 -1.95 -6.87
CA HIS A 184 9.67 -3.18 -7.45
C HIS A 184 10.41 -3.60 -8.73
N THR A 185 10.65 -4.91 -8.85
CA THR A 185 11.29 -5.52 -10.01
C THR A 185 10.38 -6.56 -10.67
N ILE A 186 10.55 -6.74 -11.96
CA ILE A 186 9.96 -7.87 -12.69
C ILE A 186 11.11 -8.74 -13.19
N MET A 187 11.01 -10.03 -12.92
CA MET A 187 12.06 -10.99 -13.27
C MET A 187 11.55 -12.00 -14.28
N THR A 188 12.37 -12.29 -15.29
CA THR A 188 12.14 -13.36 -16.24
C THR A 188 13.31 -14.35 -16.16
N PHE A 189 12.97 -15.64 -16.04
CA PHE A 189 13.96 -16.73 -16.10
C PHE A 189 13.93 -17.40 -17.45
N SER A 190 15.11 -17.82 -17.87
CA SER A 190 15.29 -18.64 -19.05
C SER A 190 15.74 -20.04 -18.69
N PRO A 191 15.33 -21.09 -19.47
CA PRO A 191 15.85 -22.43 -19.36
C PRO A 191 17.37 -22.53 -19.51
N ARG A 192 18.02 -21.49 -20.05
CA ARG A 192 19.48 -21.43 -20.26
C ARG A 192 20.26 -20.90 -19.06
N GLN A 193 19.72 -21.00 -17.85
CA GLN A 193 20.32 -20.48 -16.61
C GLN A 193 20.67 -18.98 -16.72
N SER A 194 19.77 -18.22 -17.30
CA SER A 194 19.85 -16.75 -17.33
C SER A 194 18.63 -16.12 -16.70
N ALA A 195 18.81 -14.96 -16.11
CA ALA A 195 17.71 -14.15 -15.61
C ALA A 195 17.82 -12.71 -16.12
N THR A 196 16.69 -12.10 -16.40
CA THR A 196 16.61 -10.67 -16.69
C THR A 196 15.66 -10.02 -15.71
N ILE A 197 16.16 -9.08 -14.95
CA ILE A 197 15.42 -8.30 -13.97
C ILE A 197 15.21 -6.92 -14.56
N ILE A 198 13.97 -6.43 -14.52
CA ILE A 198 13.64 -5.08 -14.97
C ILE A 198 13.09 -4.33 -13.77
N ALA A 199 13.75 -3.25 -13.41
CA ALA A 199 13.27 -2.27 -12.46
C ALA A 199 12.91 -0.98 -13.19
N VAL A 200 11.80 -0.36 -12.79
CA VAL A 200 11.43 0.97 -13.28
C VAL A 200 11.34 1.92 -12.09
N ARG A 201 12.09 2.99 -12.12
CA ARG A 201 12.06 4.03 -11.09
C ARG A 201 11.81 5.42 -11.68
N SER A 202 11.55 6.38 -10.83
CA SER A 202 11.36 7.78 -11.22
C SER A 202 12.51 8.64 -10.71
N LEU A 203 12.87 9.69 -11.47
CA LEU A 203 13.74 10.75 -10.94
C LEU A 203 13.07 11.56 -9.85
N LYS A 204 11.72 11.59 -9.82
CA LYS A 204 10.99 12.32 -8.78
C LYS A 204 10.67 11.39 -7.61
N PRO A 205 10.77 11.88 -6.38
CA PRO A 205 10.50 11.08 -5.20
C PRO A 205 9.02 10.65 -5.13
N ASN A 206 8.79 9.49 -4.57
CA ASN A 206 7.46 9.02 -4.21
C ASN A 206 6.86 9.91 -3.12
N ARG A 207 5.52 10.03 -3.11
CA ARG A 207 4.76 10.81 -2.12
C ARG A 207 3.57 10.02 -1.61
N PRO A 208 3.76 8.85 -1.01
CA PRO A 208 2.68 7.95 -0.62
C PRO A 208 1.70 8.62 0.34
N LEU A 209 2.20 9.41 1.27
CA LEU A 209 1.37 10.08 2.28
C LEU A 209 0.40 11.14 1.69
N ASN A 210 0.75 11.77 0.54
CA ASN A 210 -0.17 12.72 -0.11
C ASN A 210 -1.44 12.01 -0.65
N GLY A 211 -1.30 10.79 -1.12
CA GLY A 211 -2.42 9.98 -1.57
C GLY A 211 -3.31 9.55 -0.40
N VAL A 212 -2.69 9.11 0.70
CA VAL A 212 -3.39 8.74 1.94
C VAL A 212 -4.15 9.95 2.50
N TYR A 213 -3.55 11.13 2.58
CA TYR A 213 -4.21 12.35 3.02
C TYR A 213 -5.48 12.66 2.21
N ARG A 214 -5.42 12.49 0.87
CA ARG A 214 -6.60 12.66 0.01
C ARG A 214 -7.69 11.65 0.36
N SER A 215 -7.34 10.38 0.54
CA SER A 215 -8.30 9.34 0.92
C SER A 215 -8.94 9.61 2.28
N LEU A 216 -8.18 10.13 3.25
CA LEU A 216 -8.72 10.58 4.54
C LEU A 216 -9.72 11.73 4.38
N THR A 217 -9.39 12.72 3.54
CA THR A 217 -10.28 13.86 3.27
C THR A 217 -11.57 13.41 2.58
N GLU A 218 -11.49 12.45 1.67
CA GLU A 218 -12.66 11.84 1.02
C GLU A 218 -13.51 11.07 2.03
N ALA A 219 -12.88 10.27 2.92
CA ALA A 219 -13.55 9.54 3.97
C ALA A 219 -14.27 10.50 4.96
N ALA A 220 -13.60 11.56 5.40
CA ALA A 220 -14.20 12.55 6.29
C ALA A 220 -15.47 13.18 5.70
N ARG A 221 -15.52 13.40 4.38
CA ARG A 221 -16.72 13.94 3.70
C ARG A 221 -17.88 12.95 3.62
N GLN A 222 -17.64 11.66 3.78
CA GLN A 222 -18.67 10.63 3.80
C GLN A 222 -19.30 10.47 5.19
N LEU A 223 -18.57 10.82 6.25
CA LEU A 223 -19.11 10.90 7.60
C LEU A 223 -20.12 12.05 7.71
N SER A 224 -21.19 11.87 8.46
CA SER A 224 -22.29 12.86 8.54
C SER A 224 -21.89 14.16 9.25
N GLY A 225 -20.87 14.12 10.09
CA GLY A 225 -20.47 15.21 10.98
C GLY A 225 -21.39 15.43 12.19
N SER A 226 -22.47 14.67 12.30
CA SER A 226 -23.42 14.76 13.41
C SER A 226 -23.07 13.87 14.61
N ARG A 227 -22.14 12.94 14.40
CA ARG A 227 -21.64 11.98 15.39
C ARG A 227 -20.12 11.87 15.30
N PRO A 228 -19.48 11.31 16.34
CA PRO A 228 -18.07 10.92 16.24
C PRO A 228 -17.82 10.02 15.05
N GLY A 229 -16.76 10.30 14.29
CA GLY A 229 -16.37 9.52 13.13
C GLY A 229 -15.06 8.76 13.35
N MET A 230 -15.00 7.53 12.87
CA MET A 230 -13.79 6.72 12.77
C MET A 230 -13.48 6.43 11.31
N ILE A 231 -12.25 6.65 10.90
CA ILE A 231 -11.77 6.28 9.58
C ILE A 231 -10.79 5.12 9.73
N CYS A 232 -11.08 4.01 9.05
CA CYS A 232 -10.20 2.85 8.97
C CYS A 232 -9.52 2.81 7.59
N VAL A 233 -8.20 2.81 7.56
CA VAL A 233 -7.41 2.80 6.31
C VAL A 233 -6.60 1.51 6.24
N GLN A 234 -6.86 0.67 5.24
CA GLN A 234 -6.04 -0.50 4.93
C GLN A 234 -5.11 -0.23 3.76
N PHE A 235 -3.83 -0.49 3.93
CA PHE A 235 -2.85 -0.51 2.84
C PHE A 235 -2.80 -1.90 2.21
N ARG A 236 -3.29 -2.05 0.96
CA ARG A 236 -3.46 -3.38 0.32
C ARG A 236 -2.16 -4.12 0.03
N ASN A 237 -1.14 -3.40 -0.44
CA ASN A 237 0.12 -3.99 -0.89
C ASN A 237 1.29 -3.58 0.02
N MET A 238 1.00 -3.26 1.26
CA MET A 238 1.99 -2.90 2.27
C MET A 238 2.03 -4.00 3.32
N THR A 239 3.19 -4.49 3.62
CA THR A 239 3.40 -5.46 4.70
C THR A 239 3.26 -4.80 6.07
N SER A 240 3.10 -5.61 7.11
CA SER A 240 3.11 -5.11 8.49
C SER A 240 4.45 -4.47 8.87
N ALA A 241 5.55 -4.95 8.31
CA ALA A 241 6.88 -4.40 8.52
C ALA A 241 7.01 -2.99 7.91
N GLU A 242 6.57 -2.80 6.66
CA GLU A 242 6.58 -1.50 5.98
C GLU A 242 5.67 -0.49 6.68
N LEU A 243 4.47 -0.90 7.14
CA LEU A 243 3.60 -0.02 7.90
C LEU A 243 4.23 0.38 9.24
N ARG A 244 4.91 -0.56 9.90
CA ARG A 244 5.66 -0.29 11.13
C ARG A 244 6.76 0.70 10.88
N ASP A 245 7.52 0.52 9.82
CA ASP A 245 8.60 1.42 9.45
C ASP A 245 8.09 2.87 9.26
N LEU A 246 7.01 3.03 8.51
CA LEU A 246 6.36 4.34 8.32
C LEU A 246 5.81 4.96 9.61
N ALA A 247 5.43 4.14 10.60
CA ALA A 247 4.76 4.60 11.81
C ALA A 247 5.70 4.78 13.02
N GLU A 248 6.80 4.03 13.09
CA GLU A 248 7.71 4.00 14.23
C GLU A 248 9.08 4.61 13.92
N HIS A 249 9.53 4.60 12.65
CA HIS A 249 10.84 5.07 12.27
C HIS A 249 10.79 6.47 11.62
N PRO A 250 11.09 7.53 12.37
CA PRO A 250 11.20 8.86 11.79
C PRO A 250 12.47 8.97 10.93
N ALA A 251 12.43 9.81 9.90
CA ALA A 251 13.59 10.07 9.04
C ALA A 251 14.79 10.62 9.82
N GLN A 252 14.55 11.25 10.97
CA GLN A 252 15.56 11.73 11.91
C GLN A 252 15.12 11.42 13.34
N SER A 253 16.06 10.98 14.18
CA SER A 253 15.79 10.69 15.60
C SER A 253 15.14 11.88 16.30
N GLY A 254 14.08 11.63 17.06
CA GLY A 254 13.32 12.64 17.80
C GLY A 254 12.32 13.47 16.97
N GLN A 255 12.22 13.21 15.67
CA GLN A 255 11.20 13.81 14.82
C GLN A 255 9.94 12.90 14.76
N PRO A 256 8.73 13.46 14.55
CA PRO A 256 7.57 12.64 14.28
C PRO A 256 7.71 11.90 12.95
N THR A 257 7.09 10.72 12.86
CA THR A 257 7.06 9.94 11.63
C THR A 257 6.18 10.61 10.56
N GLY A 258 6.33 10.19 9.31
CA GLY A 258 5.53 10.72 8.21
C GLY A 258 4.03 10.53 8.42
N ILE A 259 3.60 9.37 8.92
CA ILE A 259 2.18 9.10 9.26
C ILE A 259 1.71 10.01 10.39
N GLN A 260 2.52 10.21 11.43
CA GLN A 260 2.19 11.11 12.54
C GLN A 260 2.00 12.55 12.06
N LEU A 261 2.93 13.07 11.26
CA LEU A 261 2.85 14.42 10.68
C LEU A 261 1.62 14.60 9.79
N MET A 262 1.35 13.62 8.92
CA MET A 262 0.19 13.65 8.03
C MET A 262 -1.12 13.64 8.83
N THR A 263 -1.21 12.79 9.85
CA THR A 263 -2.40 12.66 10.69
C THR A 263 -2.61 13.92 11.55
N ALA A 264 -1.54 14.48 12.10
CA ALA A 264 -1.60 15.75 12.81
C ALA A 264 -2.13 16.88 11.90
N LYS A 265 -1.56 16.99 10.70
CA LYS A 265 -2.04 17.94 9.69
C LYS A 265 -3.51 17.74 9.31
N PHE A 266 -3.96 16.49 9.23
CA PHE A 266 -5.37 16.18 8.96
C PHE A 266 -6.28 16.66 10.10
N TYR A 267 -5.92 16.42 11.34
CA TYR A 267 -6.67 16.85 12.52
C TYR A 267 -6.60 18.36 12.75
N ASP A 268 -5.58 19.05 12.26
CA ASP A 268 -5.45 20.51 12.36
C ASP A 268 -6.43 21.25 11.43
N ASP A 269 -6.93 20.60 10.38
CA ASP A 269 -7.98 21.15 9.54
C ASP A 269 -9.33 21.10 10.28
N SER A 270 -9.90 22.27 10.54
CA SER A 270 -11.17 22.42 11.27
C SER A 270 -12.36 21.74 10.58
N THR A 271 -12.27 21.51 9.27
CA THR A 271 -13.32 20.80 8.51
C THR A 271 -13.40 19.32 8.84
N HIS A 272 -12.37 18.74 9.47
CA HIS A 272 -12.30 17.35 9.90
C HIS A 272 -12.58 17.16 11.40
N GLY A 273 -13.13 18.19 12.08
CA GLY A 273 -13.36 18.16 13.54
C GLY A 273 -14.24 17.00 14.03
N HIS A 274 -15.12 16.48 13.18
CA HIS A 274 -15.98 15.33 13.48
C HIS A 274 -15.25 13.97 13.42
N VAL A 275 -14.05 13.92 12.88
CA VAL A 275 -13.25 12.69 12.87
C VAL A 275 -12.50 12.58 14.18
N HIS A 276 -12.88 11.57 14.98
CA HIS A 276 -12.30 11.33 16.31
C HIS A 276 -11.12 10.37 16.26
N THR A 277 -11.16 9.41 15.34
CA THR A 277 -10.17 8.34 15.30
C THR A 277 -9.80 7.99 13.86
N ILE A 278 -8.51 7.78 13.61
CA ILE A 278 -8.00 7.20 12.37
C ILE A 278 -7.20 5.95 12.73
N SER A 279 -7.55 4.83 12.09
CA SER A 279 -6.83 3.57 12.22
C SER A 279 -6.16 3.19 10.90
N TYR A 280 -4.86 2.95 10.92
CA TYR A 280 -4.09 2.44 9.79
C TYR A 280 -3.78 0.98 10.00
N VAL A 281 -4.09 0.13 9.03
CA VAL A 281 -3.94 -1.32 9.14
C VAL A 281 -3.23 -1.92 7.93
N ALA A 282 -2.33 -2.86 8.19
CA ALA A 282 -1.77 -3.72 7.15
C ALA A 282 -2.71 -4.90 6.85
N PRO A 283 -2.63 -5.55 5.68
CA PRO A 283 -3.35 -6.77 5.40
C PRO A 283 -3.08 -7.84 6.47
N GLY A 284 -4.11 -8.51 6.97
CA GLY A 284 -4.01 -9.53 8.02
C GLY A 284 -4.09 -9.02 9.46
N ALA A 285 -4.18 -7.70 9.68
CA ALA A 285 -4.14 -7.09 11.01
C ALA A 285 -5.28 -7.49 11.98
N PHE A 286 -6.40 -7.96 11.50
CA PHE A 286 -7.53 -8.35 12.34
C PHE A 286 -7.49 -9.84 12.71
N VAL A 287 -6.52 -10.25 13.50
CA VAL A 287 -6.48 -11.60 14.08
C VAL A 287 -6.51 -11.49 15.60
N ARG A 288 -7.62 -12.01 16.15
CA ARG A 288 -7.99 -12.23 17.57
C ARG A 288 -7.08 -11.62 18.66
N HIS A 289 -7.74 -10.78 19.50
CA HIS A 289 -7.39 -10.48 20.88
C HIS A 289 -6.05 -9.78 21.16
N GLN A 290 -6.04 -8.47 21.07
CA GLN A 290 -5.25 -7.65 21.99
C GLN A 290 -5.88 -6.27 22.16
N SER A 291 -5.86 -5.76 23.39
CA SER A 291 -6.38 -4.44 23.74
C SER A 291 -5.47 -3.32 23.24
N ILE A 292 -6.07 -2.29 22.68
CA ILE A 292 -5.38 -1.03 22.43
C ILE A 292 -5.44 -0.21 23.72
N THR A 293 -4.29 0.23 24.20
CA THR A 293 -4.22 1.17 25.31
C THR A 293 -3.74 2.53 24.81
N PHE A 294 -4.48 3.58 25.12
CA PHE A 294 -4.04 4.96 24.94
C PHE A 294 -3.26 5.39 26.17
N ASP A 295 -2.13 6.07 25.99
CA ASP A 295 -1.53 6.73 27.13
C ASP A 295 -2.32 8.02 27.48
N PRO A 296 -2.29 8.47 28.75
CA PRO A 296 -3.03 9.65 29.18
C PRO A 296 -2.66 10.95 28.46
N GLN A 297 -1.54 10.96 27.76
CA GLN A 297 -1.03 12.11 27.01
C GLN A 297 -1.46 12.08 25.54
N GLY A 298 -2.23 11.05 25.13
CA GLY A 298 -2.72 10.88 23.77
C GLY A 298 -1.61 10.59 22.76
N ALA A 299 -0.49 10.05 23.21
CA ALA A 299 0.53 9.52 22.34
C ALA A 299 0.06 8.20 21.73
N MET A 300 0.44 7.98 20.48
CA MET A 300 0.15 6.74 19.78
C MET A 300 0.78 5.56 20.50
N ARG A 301 0.00 4.49 20.67
CA ARG A 301 0.53 3.18 20.99
C ARG A 301 0.24 2.22 19.86
N THR A 302 1.28 1.53 19.43
CA THR A 302 1.20 0.41 18.49
C THR A 302 0.48 -0.74 19.14
N THR A 303 -0.53 -1.29 18.48
CA THR A 303 -1.13 -2.55 18.87
C THR A 303 -0.76 -3.61 17.85
N ARG A 304 -0.07 -4.65 18.29
CA ARG A 304 0.15 -5.85 17.48
C ARG A 304 -1.08 -6.75 17.63
N PHE A 305 -1.74 -7.06 16.53
CA PHE A 305 -2.86 -8.01 16.51
C PHE A 305 -2.39 -9.44 16.23
N SER A 306 -1.20 -9.61 15.67
CA SER A 306 -0.44 -10.86 15.55
C SER A 306 1.03 -10.49 15.43
N GLU A 307 1.94 -11.48 15.44
CA GLU A 307 3.37 -11.23 15.19
C GLU A 307 3.60 -10.58 13.82
N ASP A 308 2.68 -10.82 12.85
CA ASP A 308 2.78 -10.37 11.47
C ASP A 308 1.83 -9.21 11.12
N ALA A 309 1.00 -8.73 12.06
CA ALA A 309 0.03 -7.70 11.77
C ALA A 309 0.23 -6.47 12.67
N SER A 310 0.21 -5.30 12.06
CA SER A 310 0.30 -4.03 12.76
C SER A 310 -0.91 -3.17 12.46
N SER A 311 -1.41 -2.51 13.47
CA SER A 311 -2.35 -1.40 13.31
C SER A 311 -1.90 -0.23 14.16
N TYR A 312 -2.15 0.96 13.67
CA TYR A 312 -1.80 2.22 14.31
C TYR A 312 -3.04 3.07 14.42
N VAL A 313 -3.38 3.47 15.64
CA VAL A 313 -4.59 4.24 15.93
C VAL A 313 -4.20 5.61 16.46
N PHE A 314 -4.75 6.64 15.85
CA PHE A 314 -4.56 8.03 16.21
C PHE A 314 -5.89 8.61 16.68
N ALA A 315 -5.91 9.18 17.88
CA ALA A 315 -7.05 9.88 18.43
C ALA A 315 -6.89 11.41 18.28
N ASN A 316 -8.00 12.08 17.97
CA ASN A 316 -8.04 13.53 17.89
C ASN A 316 -8.08 14.15 19.29
N LYS A 317 -6.99 14.77 19.73
CA LYS A 317 -6.86 15.39 21.07
C LYS A 317 -7.83 16.56 21.34
N ARG A 318 -8.47 17.11 20.31
CA ARG A 318 -9.45 18.20 20.47
C ARG A 318 -10.77 17.73 21.06
N HIS A 319 -11.01 16.43 21.13
CA HIS A 319 -12.19 15.85 21.73
C HIS A 319 -11.86 15.37 23.15
N PRO A 320 -12.35 16.04 24.19
CA PRO A 320 -12.10 15.66 25.58
C PRO A 320 -12.58 14.24 25.91
N ASP A 321 -13.60 13.77 25.21
CA ASP A 321 -14.18 12.45 25.39
C ASP A 321 -13.27 11.30 24.90
N VAL A 322 -12.27 11.58 24.06
CA VAL A 322 -11.30 10.58 23.61
C VAL A 322 -10.39 10.11 24.75
N ASN A 323 -10.22 10.94 25.79
CA ASN A 323 -9.53 10.54 27.01
C ASN A 323 -10.41 9.73 27.97
N ASP A 324 -11.70 9.62 27.67
CA ASP A 324 -12.60 8.77 28.45
C ASP A 324 -12.35 7.31 28.06
N THR A 325 -11.92 6.50 29.02
CA THR A 325 -11.72 5.05 28.87
C THR A 325 -12.95 4.30 28.37
N ARG A 326 -14.12 4.96 28.34
CA ARG A 326 -15.37 4.44 27.75
C ARG A 326 -15.31 4.32 26.23
N TYR A 327 -14.50 5.17 25.55
CA TYR A 327 -14.22 5.04 24.11
C TYR A 327 -13.07 4.07 23.83
N GLY A 328 -12.69 3.26 24.77
CA GLY A 328 -11.79 2.14 24.53
C GLY A 328 -12.40 1.11 23.59
N ILE A 329 -12.66 1.56 22.33
CA ILE A 329 -13.12 0.74 21.22
C ILE A 329 -12.22 -0.49 21.04
N PHE A 330 -11.09 -0.45 21.70
CA PHE A 330 -10.03 -1.44 21.59
C PHE A 330 -9.39 -1.70 22.97
N LYS A 331 -10.18 -2.15 23.93
CA LYS A 331 -9.66 -2.76 25.16
C LYS A 331 -9.33 -4.23 24.95
#